data_1f4fe1f310a396ee9ad7f6d7dda6f2d3
#
_entry.id   1f4fe1f310a396ee9ad7f6d7dda6f2d3
#
_cell.length_a   1.000
_cell.length_b   1.000
_cell.length_c   1.000
_cell.angle_alpha   90.00
_cell.angle_beta   90.00
_cell.angle_gamma   90.00
#
_symmetry.space_group_name_H-M   'P 1'
#
loop_
_entity.id
_entity.type
_entity.pdbx_description
1 polymer ?
#
loop_
_entity_poly.entity_id
_entity_poly.type
_entity_poly.pdbx_seq_one_letter_code
_entity_poly.pdbx_strand_id
1 'polypeptide(L)'
;MILRKKFGGIQEMYNIVSKLLIYGNMDEESILMQLSDIFRCMDEGSQTKDVLRTRVFKQVKRILEVATDYAFDKNLWHNYLTYLLITNENPFSITCEKVGASEGSVNHFAKSDFKAFKELFDFDFSRIEDELGVDCFSRISDYQAIGKPELMYNKNVSEKVQALSERLETAKDENEFFDMVTDFYKAYGVGMFGLNKAFRIEECGDNNIRFRAINNMDKVVLSDLVGYEIQKQKLVENTEAFVEGRKANNVLLFGDSGTGKSTSIKAIVNEYYDQGLRMIEIYKHQFKDLSNVIAQIKNRNYRFIIYMDDLSFEEFEIEYKFLKAVIEGGVETKPENILIYATSNRRHLIKETWNDRSDVENSNGMHRSDTMEEKLSLVNRFGVTINYSKPSQKEYFEIVFELARKAGIKMGEDELKLEANKWELSHGGISGRTAQQFINHLMGLQA
;
A
#
# COMPACT_ATOMS: atom_id res chain seq x y z
N MET A 1 53.14 -10.42 -21.90
CA MET A 1 53.17 -8.96 -22.15
C MET A 1 52.47 -8.73 -23.48
N ILE A 2 51.12 -8.79 -23.48
CA ILE A 2 50.30 -8.65 -24.70
C ILE A 2 49.56 -7.34 -24.54
N LEU A 3 49.74 -6.53 -25.54
CA LEU A 3 49.25 -5.16 -25.75
C LEU A 3 47.83 -4.90 -25.20
N ARG A 4 47.71 -4.11 -24.14
CA ARG A 4 46.51 -3.32 -23.86
C ARG A 4 46.34 -2.30 -25.00
N LYS A 5 45.53 -2.61 -26.01
CA LYS A 5 45.04 -1.61 -26.94
C LYS A 5 44.20 -0.62 -26.16
N LYS A 6 44.59 0.62 -26.15
CA LYS A 6 43.81 1.78 -25.73
C LYS A 6 42.51 1.82 -26.53
N PHE A 7 41.46 1.28 -25.97
CA PHE A 7 40.10 1.66 -26.32
C PHE A 7 39.73 2.83 -25.41
N GLY A 8 39.43 3.96 -25.98
CA GLY A 8 38.98 5.12 -25.22
C GLY A 8 37.69 4.77 -24.46
N GLY A 9 37.75 4.91 -23.15
CA GLY A 9 36.64 5.29 -22.27
C GLY A 9 35.34 4.48 -22.28
N ILE A 10 35.33 3.18 -22.58
CA ILE A 10 34.14 2.36 -22.27
C ILE A 10 34.17 2.10 -20.77
N GLN A 11 33.26 2.71 -20.03
CA GLN A 11 33.15 2.59 -18.61
C GLN A 11 32.43 1.26 -18.30
N GLU A 12 33.15 0.33 -17.69
CA GLU A 12 32.62 -1.01 -17.38
C GLU A 12 31.59 -0.93 -16.25
N MET A 13 30.48 -1.68 -16.35
CA MET A 13 29.36 -1.62 -15.40
C MET A 13 29.83 -1.82 -13.95
N TYR A 14 30.74 -2.77 -13.68
CA TYR A 14 31.25 -3.02 -12.32
C TYR A 14 32.04 -1.83 -11.76
N ASN A 15 32.70 -1.03 -12.61
CA ASN A 15 33.36 0.20 -12.19
C ASN A 15 32.37 1.31 -11.84
N ILE A 16 31.21 1.35 -12.50
CA ILE A 16 30.13 2.29 -12.18
C ILE A 16 29.47 1.89 -10.86
N VAL A 17 29.06 0.64 -10.75
CA VAL A 17 28.35 0.13 -9.56
C VAL A 17 29.23 0.20 -8.30
N SER A 18 30.55 -0.01 -8.41
CA SER A 18 31.47 0.09 -7.28
C SER A 18 31.60 1.50 -6.68
N LYS A 19 31.12 2.53 -7.38
CA LYS A 19 31.12 3.92 -6.89
C LYS A 19 29.90 4.27 -6.03
N LEU A 20 28.86 3.42 -6.03
CA LEU A 20 27.63 3.63 -5.26
C LEU A 20 27.92 3.53 -3.77
N LEU A 21 27.60 4.56 -3.03
CA LEU A 21 27.81 4.64 -1.59
C LEU A 21 26.48 4.59 -0.82
N ILE A 22 25.58 5.49 -1.12
CA ILE A 22 24.26 5.60 -0.45
C ILE A 22 23.33 4.50 -0.95
N TYR A 23 23.35 4.24 -2.25
CA TYR A 23 22.59 3.16 -2.89
C TYR A 23 23.38 1.85 -3.00
N GLY A 24 24.54 1.76 -2.36
CA GLY A 24 25.40 0.58 -2.34
C GLY A 24 24.93 -0.55 -1.40
N ASN A 25 23.85 -0.31 -0.64
CA ASN A 25 23.24 -1.30 0.27
C ASN A 25 22.35 -2.35 -0.45
N MET A 26 22.50 -2.48 -1.76
CA MET A 26 21.75 -3.46 -2.54
C MET A 26 22.20 -4.89 -2.22
N ASP A 27 21.23 -5.81 -2.19
CA ASP A 27 21.47 -7.24 -2.08
C ASP A 27 22.39 -7.72 -3.22
N GLU A 28 23.37 -8.56 -2.90
CA GLU A 28 24.28 -9.19 -3.89
C GLU A 28 23.49 -9.94 -4.97
N GLU A 29 22.30 -10.47 -4.63
CA GLU A 29 21.39 -11.14 -5.58
C GLU A 29 20.54 -10.16 -6.39
N SER A 30 20.66 -8.83 -6.18
CA SER A 30 19.94 -7.86 -7.02
C SER A 30 20.37 -7.96 -8.49
N ILE A 31 19.44 -7.63 -9.41
CA ILE A 31 19.70 -7.71 -10.86
C ILE A 31 20.93 -6.86 -11.23
N LEU A 32 21.03 -5.64 -10.68
CA LEU A 32 22.15 -4.74 -10.97
C LEU A 32 23.48 -5.31 -10.51
N MET A 33 23.55 -5.86 -9.29
CA MET A 33 24.79 -6.47 -8.75
C MET A 33 25.19 -7.70 -9.54
N GLN A 34 24.23 -8.55 -9.91
CA GLN A 34 24.47 -9.74 -10.71
C GLN A 34 24.93 -9.42 -12.13
N LEU A 35 24.35 -8.40 -12.78
CA LEU A 35 24.84 -7.92 -14.09
C LEU A 35 26.27 -7.36 -13.97
N SER A 36 26.52 -6.54 -12.96
CA SER A 36 27.86 -6.00 -12.66
C SER A 36 28.92 -7.12 -12.55
N ASP A 37 28.60 -8.21 -11.82
CA ASP A 37 29.49 -9.36 -11.69
C ASP A 37 29.68 -10.13 -13.01
N ILE A 38 28.63 -10.26 -13.82
CA ILE A 38 28.73 -10.89 -15.15
C ILE A 38 29.71 -10.12 -16.04
N PHE A 39 29.62 -8.77 -16.07
CA PHE A 39 30.58 -7.95 -16.83
C PHE A 39 32.01 -8.11 -16.34
N ARG A 40 32.19 -8.15 -15.00
CA ARG A 40 33.51 -8.41 -14.40
C ARG A 40 34.06 -9.78 -14.81
N CYS A 41 33.25 -10.85 -14.67
CA CYS A 41 33.66 -12.20 -15.07
C CYS A 41 33.99 -12.30 -16.57
N MET A 42 33.30 -11.55 -17.41
CA MET A 42 33.56 -11.50 -18.85
C MET A 42 34.94 -10.87 -19.13
N ASP A 43 35.25 -9.74 -18.52
CA ASP A 43 36.53 -9.05 -18.70
C ASP A 43 37.74 -9.81 -18.14
N GLU A 44 37.55 -10.50 -17.02
CA GLU A 44 38.54 -11.34 -16.39
C GLU A 44 38.75 -12.69 -17.12
N GLY A 45 37.80 -13.05 -18.02
CA GLY A 45 37.79 -14.34 -18.68
C GLY A 45 37.63 -15.53 -17.70
N SER A 46 37.03 -15.28 -16.55
CA SER A 46 36.90 -16.25 -15.46
C SER A 46 35.85 -17.31 -15.67
N GLN A 47 34.93 -17.08 -16.60
CA GLN A 47 33.82 -17.99 -16.95
C GLN A 47 33.67 -18.17 -18.46
N THR A 48 33.09 -19.31 -18.87
CA THR A 48 32.82 -19.57 -20.29
C THR A 48 31.66 -18.75 -20.81
N LYS A 49 31.61 -18.50 -22.12
CA LYS A 49 30.53 -17.75 -22.77
C LYS A 49 29.14 -18.36 -22.52
N ASP A 50 29.05 -19.68 -22.48
CA ASP A 50 27.76 -20.37 -22.27
C ASP A 50 27.24 -20.16 -20.83
N VAL A 51 28.14 -20.16 -19.83
CA VAL A 51 27.79 -19.85 -18.44
C VAL A 51 27.35 -18.40 -18.31
N LEU A 52 28.11 -17.47 -18.87
CA LEU A 52 27.77 -16.04 -18.86
C LEU A 52 26.44 -15.77 -19.56
N ARG A 53 26.18 -16.38 -20.71
CA ARG A 53 24.91 -16.29 -21.45
C ARG A 53 23.73 -16.75 -20.60
N THR A 54 23.88 -17.88 -19.91
CA THR A 54 22.84 -18.42 -19.00
C THR A 54 22.55 -17.46 -17.85
N ARG A 55 23.62 -16.86 -17.28
CA ARG A 55 23.48 -15.86 -16.19
C ARG A 55 22.80 -14.59 -16.69
N VAL A 56 23.15 -14.09 -17.89
CA VAL A 56 22.48 -12.92 -18.52
C VAL A 56 21.00 -13.19 -18.70
N PHE A 57 20.64 -14.33 -19.31
CA PHE A 57 19.22 -14.68 -19.52
C PHE A 57 18.44 -14.78 -18.20
N LYS A 58 19.08 -15.25 -17.13
CA LYS A 58 18.47 -15.25 -15.80
C LYS A 58 18.13 -13.83 -15.33
N GLN A 59 19.02 -12.85 -15.52
CA GLN A 59 18.77 -11.48 -15.09
C GLN A 59 17.74 -10.77 -15.99
N VAL A 60 17.83 -10.96 -17.29
CA VAL A 60 16.81 -10.42 -18.23
C VAL A 60 15.43 -11.01 -17.93
N LYS A 61 15.33 -12.32 -17.63
CA LYS A 61 14.07 -12.92 -17.20
C LYS A 61 13.52 -12.21 -15.95
N ARG A 62 14.34 -11.90 -14.96
CA ARG A 62 13.92 -11.16 -13.75
C ARG A 62 13.44 -9.73 -14.07
N ILE A 63 14.09 -9.05 -15.02
CA ILE A 63 13.60 -7.74 -15.52
C ILE A 63 12.20 -7.90 -16.13
N LEU A 64 11.99 -8.94 -16.95
CA LEU A 64 10.69 -9.23 -17.55
C LEU A 64 9.62 -9.61 -16.49
N GLU A 65 9.99 -10.30 -15.42
CA GLU A 65 9.10 -10.59 -14.29
C GLU A 65 8.64 -9.29 -13.61
N VAL A 66 9.57 -8.39 -13.27
CA VAL A 66 9.25 -7.05 -12.73
C VAL A 66 8.39 -6.25 -13.71
N ALA A 67 8.75 -6.25 -14.99
CA ALA A 67 7.98 -5.56 -16.02
C ALA A 67 6.55 -6.14 -16.16
N THR A 68 6.40 -7.45 -15.97
CA THR A 68 5.09 -8.11 -15.99
C THR A 68 4.25 -7.73 -14.77
N ASP A 69 4.84 -7.68 -13.58
CA ASP A 69 4.14 -7.36 -12.33
C ASP A 69 3.59 -5.93 -12.31
N TYR A 70 4.30 -5.01 -12.98
CA TYR A 70 3.93 -3.59 -13.00
C TYR A 70 3.49 -3.09 -14.40
N ALA A 71 3.41 -3.97 -15.40
CA ALA A 71 3.10 -3.60 -16.80
C ALA A 71 4.01 -2.46 -17.31
N PHE A 72 5.31 -2.56 -17.06
CA PHE A 72 6.29 -1.63 -17.62
C PHE A 72 6.41 -1.79 -19.14
N ASP A 73 6.60 -0.69 -19.82
CA ASP A 73 6.67 -0.57 -21.28
C ASP A 73 7.89 0.24 -21.72
N LYS A 74 8.21 0.24 -22.98
CA LYS A 74 9.34 0.96 -23.58
C LYS A 74 10.69 0.43 -23.08
N ASN A 75 11.51 1.26 -22.45
CA ASN A 75 12.83 0.87 -21.96
C ASN A 75 12.75 0.22 -20.57
N LEU A 76 12.76 -1.11 -20.53
CA LEU A 76 12.67 -1.85 -19.26
C LEU A 76 13.91 -1.71 -18.38
N TRP A 77 15.09 -1.45 -18.97
CA TRP A 77 16.30 -1.18 -18.19
C TRP A 77 16.17 0.13 -17.41
N HIS A 78 15.73 1.20 -18.05
CA HIS A 78 15.48 2.48 -17.39
C HIS A 78 14.38 2.37 -16.34
N ASN A 79 13.30 1.67 -16.65
CA ASN A 79 12.21 1.42 -15.68
C ASN A 79 12.70 0.63 -14.46
N TYR A 80 13.56 -0.38 -14.67
CA TYR A 80 14.14 -1.14 -13.56
C TYR A 80 15.05 -0.26 -12.69
N LEU A 81 15.94 0.54 -13.26
CA LEU A 81 16.81 1.46 -12.51
C LEU A 81 15.98 2.48 -11.73
N THR A 82 14.94 3.03 -12.36
CA THR A 82 14.01 3.95 -11.70
C THR A 82 13.27 3.26 -10.54
N TYR A 83 12.76 2.05 -10.76
CA TYR A 83 12.13 1.26 -9.72
C TYR A 83 13.07 1.00 -8.54
N LEU A 84 14.34 0.68 -8.82
CA LEU A 84 15.37 0.48 -7.82
C LEU A 84 15.60 1.76 -7.00
N LEU A 85 15.73 2.93 -7.65
CA LEU A 85 15.89 4.22 -6.98
C LEU A 85 14.75 4.53 -6.02
N ILE A 86 13.51 4.38 -6.47
CA ILE A 86 12.33 4.78 -5.68
C ILE A 86 11.93 3.74 -4.61
N THR A 87 12.41 2.50 -4.72
CA THR A 87 12.19 1.46 -3.70
C THR A 87 13.31 1.35 -2.68
N ASN A 88 14.50 1.93 -2.95
CA ASN A 88 15.64 1.86 -2.05
C ASN A 88 15.49 2.84 -0.89
N GLU A 89 15.20 2.31 0.30
CA GLU A 89 15.15 3.08 1.53
C GLU A 89 16.56 3.20 2.13
N ASN A 90 17.06 4.42 2.16
CA ASN A 90 18.36 4.75 2.72
C ASN A 90 18.29 6.09 3.49
N PRO A 91 19.30 6.48 4.29
CA PRO A 91 19.26 7.70 5.08
C PRO A 91 18.97 8.99 4.28
N PHE A 92 19.45 9.06 3.03
CA PHE A 92 19.20 10.20 2.16
C PHE A 92 17.75 10.21 1.66
N SER A 93 17.27 9.09 1.08
CA SER A 93 15.92 9.00 0.50
C SER A 93 14.82 9.22 1.54
N ILE A 94 14.98 8.64 2.76
CA ILE A 94 14.05 8.83 3.89
C ILE A 94 14.07 10.30 4.38
N THR A 95 15.24 10.96 4.37
CA THR A 95 15.32 12.36 4.74
C THR A 95 14.64 13.24 3.70
N CYS A 96 14.88 12.99 2.40
CA CYS A 96 14.22 13.72 1.31
C CYS A 96 12.70 13.55 1.32
N GLU A 97 12.19 12.38 1.68
CA GLU A 97 10.75 12.15 1.88
C GLU A 97 10.14 13.15 2.88
N LYS A 98 10.88 13.50 3.93
CA LYS A 98 10.39 14.38 5.01
C LYS A 98 10.53 15.88 4.71
N VAL A 99 11.71 16.27 4.26
CA VAL A 99 12.08 17.68 4.16
C VAL A 99 12.46 18.14 2.75
N GLY A 100 12.39 17.26 1.77
CA GLY A 100 12.86 17.52 0.42
C GLY A 100 14.39 17.58 0.34
N ALA A 101 14.90 18.20 -0.72
CA ALA A 101 16.33 18.37 -0.97
C ALA A 101 16.93 19.54 -0.19
N SER A 102 16.72 19.57 1.15
CA SER A 102 17.34 20.59 2.01
C SER A 102 18.86 20.48 1.96
N GLU A 103 19.57 21.62 2.10
CA GLU A 103 21.02 21.64 2.05
C GLU A 103 21.64 20.76 3.15
N GLY A 104 22.61 19.94 2.75
CA GLY A 104 23.30 19.04 3.65
C GLY A 104 24.44 18.29 2.98
N SER A 105 25.46 17.89 3.75
CA SER A 105 26.64 17.19 3.22
C SER A 105 26.30 15.85 2.56
N VAL A 106 25.21 15.19 2.98
CA VAL A 106 24.74 13.93 2.37
C VAL A 106 24.38 14.10 0.90
N ASN A 107 23.97 15.29 0.47
CA ASN A 107 23.62 15.57 -0.93
C ASN A 107 24.82 15.42 -1.88
N HIS A 108 26.04 15.66 -1.41
CA HIS A 108 27.24 15.46 -2.23
C HIS A 108 27.46 13.98 -2.52
N PHE A 109 27.22 13.11 -1.55
CA PHE A 109 27.30 11.66 -1.74
C PHE A 109 26.17 11.15 -2.67
N ALA A 110 24.95 11.65 -2.46
CA ALA A 110 23.82 11.30 -3.32
C ALA A 110 24.04 11.75 -4.77
N LYS A 111 24.57 12.96 -5.02
CA LYS A 111 24.91 13.43 -6.37
C LYS A 111 25.98 12.56 -7.02
N SER A 112 26.97 12.07 -6.25
CA SER A 112 27.94 11.12 -6.76
C SER A 112 27.31 9.80 -7.22
N ASP A 113 26.36 9.27 -6.43
CA ASP A 113 25.61 8.08 -6.80
C ASP A 113 24.70 8.34 -8.00
N PHE A 114 24.04 9.49 -8.06
CA PHE A 114 23.19 9.84 -9.22
C PHE A 114 23.98 10.04 -10.51
N LYS A 115 25.24 10.49 -10.43
CA LYS A 115 26.15 10.46 -11.57
C LYS A 115 26.36 9.01 -12.04
N ALA A 116 26.60 8.08 -11.12
CA ALA A 116 26.71 6.67 -11.47
C ALA A 116 25.40 6.11 -12.05
N PHE A 117 24.24 6.48 -11.50
CA PHE A 117 22.95 6.09 -12.10
C PHE A 117 22.74 6.67 -13.50
N LYS A 118 23.15 7.92 -13.75
CA LYS A 118 23.10 8.50 -15.09
C LYS A 118 23.99 7.73 -16.08
N GLU A 119 25.21 7.34 -15.64
CA GLU A 119 26.09 6.47 -16.42
C GLU A 119 25.45 5.10 -16.69
N LEU A 120 24.66 4.55 -15.75
CA LEU A 120 23.89 3.29 -15.93
C LEU A 120 22.69 3.46 -16.87
N PHE A 121 22.02 4.61 -16.86
CA PHE A 121 20.96 4.94 -17.81
C PHE A 121 21.49 5.00 -19.26
N ASP A 122 22.68 5.59 -19.45
CA ASP A 122 23.33 5.72 -20.75
C ASP A 122 24.19 4.50 -21.13
N PHE A 123 24.10 3.40 -20.35
CA PHE A 123 24.98 2.25 -20.53
C PHE A 123 24.70 1.50 -21.84
N ASP A 124 25.77 1.28 -22.63
CA ASP A 124 25.71 0.55 -23.89
C ASP A 124 25.96 -0.96 -23.70
N PHE A 125 24.95 -1.76 -23.95
CA PHE A 125 25.00 -3.22 -23.87
C PHE A 125 25.52 -3.89 -25.16
N SER A 126 25.81 -3.16 -26.22
CA SER A 126 26.20 -3.75 -27.50
C SER A 126 27.41 -4.69 -27.40
N ARG A 127 28.37 -4.32 -26.59
CA ARG A 127 29.57 -5.14 -26.37
C ARG A 127 29.24 -6.53 -25.80
N ILE A 128 28.42 -6.64 -24.76
CA ILE A 128 28.06 -7.94 -24.17
C ILE A 128 27.18 -8.74 -25.13
N GLU A 129 26.31 -8.09 -25.89
CA GLU A 129 25.49 -8.74 -26.90
C GLU A 129 26.37 -9.34 -28.01
N ASP A 130 27.32 -8.60 -28.50
CA ASP A 130 28.29 -9.08 -29.53
C ASP A 130 29.16 -10.22 -29.00
N GLU A 131 29.74 -10.08 -27.81
CA GLU A 131 30.65 -11.09 -27.25
C GLU A 131 29.93 -12.41 -26.89
N LEU A 132 28.71 -12.34 -26.41
CA LEU A 132 27.93 -13.53 -26.01
C LEU A 132 26.99 -14.04 -27.12
N GLY A 133 26.82 -13.29 -28.21
CA GLY A 133 25.87 -13.63 -29.28
C GLY A 133 24.43 -13.65 -28.80
N VAL A 134 24.00 -12.59 -28.12
CA VAL A 134 22.64 -12.40 -27.62
C VAL A 134 22.09 -11.06 -28.09
N ASP A 135 20.77 -10.87 -28.05
CA ASP A 135 20.07 -9.63 -28.46
C ASP A 135 19.03 -9.18 -27.39
N CYS A 136 19.15 -9.72 -26.20
CA CYS A 136 18.11 -9.58 -25.17
C CYS A 136 18.08 -8.16 -24.55
N PHE A 137 19.20 -7.45 -24.47
CA PHE A 137 19.23 -6.08 -23.95
C PHE A 137 18.62 -5.10 -24.96
N SER A 138 18.96 -5.25 -26.26
CA SER A 138 18.33 -4.46 -27.33
C SER A 138 16.81 -4.63 -27.33
N ARG A 139 16.32 -5.85 -27.09
CA ARG A 139 14.87 -6.14 -27.02
C ARG A 139 14.19 -5.54 -25.79
N ILE A 140 14.82 -5.50 -24.61
CA ILE A 140 14.22 -4.89 -23.43
C ILE A 140 14.33 -3.36 -23.45
N SER A 141 15.19 -2.78 -24.28
CA SER A 141 15.30 -1.33 -24.47
C SER A 141 14.21 -0.76 -25.39
N ASP A 142 13.59 -1.61 -26.22
CA ASP A 142 12.45 -1.27 -27.09
C ASP A 142 11.32 -2.31 -26.91
N TYR A 143 10.82 -2.39 -25.68
CA TYR A 143 9.84 -3.40 -25.28
C TYR A 143 8.42 -2.89 -25.44
N GLN A 144 7.53 -3.78 -25.92
CA GLN A 144 6.09 -3.53 -25.99
C GLN A 144 5.36 -4.46 -25.02
N ALA A 145 4.75 -3.87 -24.01
CA ALA A 145 3.97 -4.61 -23.04
C ALA A 145 2.68 -5.18 -23.65
N ILE A 146 2.31 -6.39 -23.26
CA ILE A 146 1.00 -6.95 -23.58
C ILE A 146 -0.05 -6.17 -22.80
N GLY A 147 -1.06 -5.63 -23.51
CA GLY A 147 -2.17 -4.92 -22.87
C GLY A 147 -2.88 -5.82 -21.84
N LYS A 148 -2.95 -5.37 -20.61
CA LYS A 148 -3.59 -6.08 -19.50
C LYS A 148 -4.67 -5.23 -18.87
N PRO A 149 -5.79 -5.84 -18.37
CA PRO A 149 -6.73 -5.13 -17.52
C PRO A 149 -6.03 -4.53 -16.28
N GLU A 150 -6.43 -3.34 -15.88
CA GLU A 150 -5.83 -2.62 -14.74
C GLU A 150 -5.84 -3.41 -13.41
N LEU A 151 -6.74 -4.39 -13.26
CA LEU A 151 -6.81 -5.26 -12.09
C LEU A 151 -5.69 -6.30 -12.01
N MET A 152 -4.92 -6.50 -13.09
CA MET A 152 -3.88 -7.51 -13.17
C MET A 152 -2.48 -7.00 -12.76
N TYR A 153 -2.31 -5.70 -12.51
CA TYR A 153 -1.04 -5.11 -12.10
C TYR A 153 -1.24 -3.88 -11.21
N ASN A 154 -0.17 -3.45 -10.55
CA ASN A 154 -0.21 -2.24 -9.72
C ASN A 154 -0.04 -0.99 -10.58
N LYS A 155 -1.17 -0.45 -11.10
CA LYS A 155 -1.20 0.72 -11.97
C LYS A 155 -0.52 1.94 -11.35
N ASN A 156 -0.72 2.18 -10.05
CA ASN A 156 -0.15 3.33 -9.35
C ASN A 156 1.39 3.31 -9.34
N VAL A 157 1.99 2.14 -9.13
CA VAL A 157 3.44 1.98 -9.22
C VAL A 157 3.90 2.14 -10.66
N SER A 158 3.20 1.51 -11.60
CA SER A 158 3.50 1.55 -13.03
C SER A 158 3.61 2.99 -13.56
N GLU A 159 2.57 3.79 -13.35
CA GLU A 159 2.50 5.18 -13.82
C GLU A 159 3.61 6.05 -13.22
N LYS A 160 3.89 5.90 -11.92
CA LYS A 160 4.94 6.67 -11.23
C LYS A 160 6.34 6.31 -11.71
N VAL A 161 6.63 5.00 -11.87
CA VAL A 161 7.94 4.54 -12.34
C VAL A 161 8.18 5.01 -13.76
N GLN A 162 7.23 4.79 -14.67
CA GLN A 162 7.38 5.15 -16.08
C GLN A 162 7.50 6.67 -16.29
N ALA A 163 6.66 7.46 -15.60
CA ALA A 163 6.74 8.92 -15.67
C ALA A 163 8.08 9.48 -15.16
N LEU A 164 8.62 8.91 -14.06
CA LEU A 164 9.94 9.32 -13.58
C LEU A 164 11.05 8.82 -14.51
N SER A 165 10.97 7.59 -15.01
CA SER A 165 11.94 7.00 -15.93
C SER A 165 12.11 7.86 -17.20
N GLU A 166 11.00 8.28 -17.83
CA GLU A 166 11.01 9.17 -19.00
C GLU A 166 11.64 10.54 -18.69
N ARG A 167 11.42 11.08 -17.51
CA ARG A 167 12.06 12.32 -17.06
C ARG A 167 13.56 12.14 -16.85
N LEU A 168 13.98 11.07 -16.15
CA LEU A 168 15.39 10.80 -15.87
C LEU A 168 16.23 10.56 -17.14
N GLU A 169 15.63 9.98 -18.17
CA GLU A 169 16.25 9.81 -19.47
C GLU A 169 16.66 11.15 -20.09
N THR A 170 15.91 12.23 -19.84
CA THR A 170 16.18 13.57 -20.37
C THR A 170 17.18 14.38 -19.56
N ALA A 171 17.57 13.90 -18.37
CA ALA A 171 18.51 14.60 -17.50
C ALA A 171 19.88 14.76 -18.16
N LYS A 172 20.42 15.99 -18.17
CA LYS A 172 21.72 16.30 -18.82
C LYS A 172 22.91 15.97 -17.93
N ASP A 173 22.74 16.13 -16.63
CA ASP A 173 23.79 15.90 -15.63
C ASP A 173 23.23 15.36 -14.31
N GLU A 174 24.14 15.10 -13.36
CA GLU A 174 23.80 14.62 -12.03
C GLU A 174 22.97 15.60 -11.20
N ASN A 175 22.96 16.90 -11.50
CA ASN A 175 22.18 17.88 -10.77
C ASN A 175 20.72 17.85 -11.20
N GLU A 176 20.45 17.84 -12.52
CA GLU A 176 19.09 17.65 -13.04
C GLU A 176 18.51 16.30 -12.56
N PHE A 177 19.32 15.24 -12.59
CA PHE A 177 18.94 13.92 -12.10
C PHE A 177 18.61 13.96 -10.60
N PHE A 178 19.42 14.64 -9.78
CA PHE A 178 19.21 14.85 -8.36
C PHE A 178 17.89 15.56 -8.09
N ASP A 179 17.63 16.68 -8.80
CA ASP A 179 16.41 17.45 -8.60
C ASP A 179 15.15 16.62 -8.94
N MET A 180 15.17 15.87 -10.04
CA MET A 180 14.04 15.02 -10.45
C MET A 180 13.75 13.92 -9.43
N VAL A 181 14.78 13.26 -8.89
CA VAL A 181 14.61 12.17 -7.91
C VAL A 181 14.15 12.73 -6.55
N THR A 182 14.73 13.83 -6.10
CA THR A 182 14.36 14.44 -4.81
C THR A 182 12.97 15.05 -4.82
N ASP A 183 12.55 15.64 -5.96
CA ASP A 183 11.17 16.09 -6.17
C ASP A 183 10.19 14.92 -6.08
N PHE A 184 10.55 13.77 -6.67
CA PHE A 184 9.76 12.56 -6.57
C PHE A 184 9.64 12.08 -5.12
N TYR A 185 10.75 12.02 -4.37
CA TYR A 185 10.73 11.61 -2.97
C TYR A 185 9.88 12.54 -2.10
N LYS A 186 9.92 13.83 -2.35
CA LYS A 186 9.10 14.81 -1.64
C LYS A 186 7.62 14.67 -1.97
N ALA A 187 7.30 14.42 -3.24
CA ALA A 187 5.91 14.35 -3.71
C ALA A 187 5.22 13.02 -3.36
N TYR A 188 5.94 11.91 -3.51
CA TYR A 188 5.36 10.56 -3.41
C TYR A 188 5.97 9.71 -2.29
N GLY A 189 7.13 10.12 -1.76
CA GLY A 189 7.91 9.36 -0.80
C GLY A 189 8.77 8.26 -1.40
N VAL A 190 9.35 7.42 -0.55
CA VAL A 190 10.27 6.35 -0.93
C VAL A 190 9.81 4.99 -0.41
N GLY A 191 10.27 3.93 -1.06
CA GLY A 191 9.96 2.58 -0.65
C GLY A 191 8.52 2.17 -0.89
N MET A 192 8.13 1.07 -0.26
CA MET A 192 6.80 0.51 -0.45
C MET A 192 5.67 1.45 0.01
N PHE A 193 5.89 2.25 1.06
CA PHE A 193 4.88 3.17 1.59
C PHE A 193 4.63 4.36 0.66
N GLY A 194 5.63 4.79 -0.12
CA GLY A 194 5.47 5.83 -1.14
C GLY A 194 4.60 5.37 -2.31
N LEU A 195 4.71 4.11 -2.66
CA LEU A 195 4.12 3.56 -3.87
C LEU A 195 2.74 2.94 -3.68
N ASN A 196 2.35 2.57 -2.46
CA ASN A 196 1.14 1.81 -2.21
C ASN A 196 0.24 2.47 -1.16
N LYS A 197 -1.08 2.23 -1.27
CA LYS A 197 -2.12 2.80 -0.41
C LYS A 197 -2.33 1.98 0.86
N ALA A 198 -2.29 0.65 0.72
CA ALA A 198 -2.68 -0.27 1.78
C ALA A 198 -1.73 -1.46 1.87
N PHE A 199 -1.61 -1.99 3.08
CA PHE A 199 -0.67 -3.05 3.43
C PHE A 199 -1.31 -4.07 4.36
N ARG A 200 -0.78 -5.29 4.34
CA ARG A 200 -0.93 -6.33 5.36
C ARG A 200 0.41 -6.63 5.97
N ILE A 201 0.42 -7.32 7.08
CA ILE A 201 1.64 -7.87 7.67
C ILE A 201 1.71 -9.37 7.45
N GLU A 202 2.93 -9.85 7.24
CA GLU A 202 3.28 -11.27 7.19
C GLU A 202 4.33 -11.56 8.25
N GLU A 203 4.19 -12.68 8.97
CA GLU A 203 5.19 -13.13 9.94
C GLU A 203 6.39 -13.74 9.19
N CYS A 204 7.61 -13.29 9.50
CA CYS A 204 8.85 -13.70 8.82
C CYS A 204 9.79 -14.49 9.76
N GLY A 205 9.29 -15.32 10.68
CA GLY A 205 10.11 -16.00 11.67
C GLY A 205 10.76 -15.05 12.69
N ASP A 206 11.30 -15.58 13.78
CA ASP A 206 11.98 -14.83 14.86
C ASP A 206 11.24 -13.58 15.38
N ASN A 207 9.92 -13.61 15.41
CA ASN A 207 9.06 -12.48 15.80
C ASN A 207 9.21 -11.22 14.92
N ASN A 208 9.75 -11.33 13.72
CA ASN A 208 9.83 -10.25 12.76
C ASN A 208 8.58 -10.23 11.85
N ILE A 209 8.15 -9.04 11.50
CA ILE A 209 7.05 -8.80 10.56
C ILE A 209 7.58 -8.12 9.29
N ARG A 210 6.93 -8.42 8.18
CA ARG A 210 7.15 -7.76 6.90
C ARG A 210 5.82 -7.17 6.41
N PHE A 211 5.87 -5.95 5.88
CA PHE A 211 4.73 -5.38 5.18
C PHE A 211 4.62 -5.94 3.77
N ARG A 212 3.40 -6.25 3.37
CA ARG A 212 3.05 -6.64 2.00
C ARG A 212 2.02 -5.68 1.45
N ALA A 213 2.31 -5.07 0.31
CA ALA A 213 1.39 -4.17 -0.36
C ALA A 213 0.13 -4.90 -0.85
N ILE A 214 -1.03 -4.24 -0.72
CA ILE A 214 -2.30 -4.68 -1.29
C ILE A 214 -2.44 -4.00 -2.66
N ASN A 215 -2.18 -4.75 -3.74
CA ASN A 215 -2.13 -4.20 -5.09
C ASN A 215 -3.52 -3.84 -5.63
N ASN A 216 -4.56 -4.55 -5.23
CA ASN A 216 -5.94 -4.44 -5.75
C ASN A 216 -6.91 -4.00 -4.65
N MET A 217 -6.68 -2.83 -4.08
CA MET A 217 -7.63 -2.22 -3.16
C MET A 217 -8.86 -1.75 -3.95
N ASP A 218 -10.07 -1.95 -3.38
CA ASP A 218 -11.32 -1.46 -3.97
C ASP A 218 -11.21 0.05 -4.28
N LYS A 219 -11.54 0.45 -5.51
CA LYS A 219 -11.49 1.86 -5.97
C LYS A 219 -12.71 2.68 -5.53
N VAL A 220 -13.34 2.30 -4.42
CA VAL A 220 -14.51 2.98 -3.87
C VAL A 220 -14.14 4.38 -3.36
N VAL A 221 -15.02 5.34 -3.60
CA VAL A 221 -14.96 6.71 -3.05
C VAL A 221 -16.18 6.99 -2.18
N LEU A 222 -16.13 8.00 -1.32
CA LEU A 222 -17.24 8.31 -0.40
C LEU A 222 -18.55 8.63 -1.13
N SER A 223 -18.50 9.19 -2.33
CA SER A 223 -19.68 9.43 -3.18
C SER A 223 -20.34 8.16 -3.72
N ASP A 224 -19.68 7.01 -3.63
CA ASP A 224 -20.26 5.72 -4.00
C ASP A 224 -21.20 5.16 -2.93
N LEU A 225 -21.01 5.59 -1.68
CA LEU A 225 -21.91 5.24 -0.59
C LEU A 225 -23.11 6.16 -0.59
N VAL A 226 -24.26 5.61 -0.90
CA VAL A 226 -25.53 6.34 -0.88
C VAL A 226 -26.05 6.44 0.55
N GLY A 227 -26.46 7.63 0.97
CA GLY A 227 -26.87 7.91 2.34
C GLY A 227 -25.71 8.05 3.33
N TYR A 228 -26.02 8.00 4.62
CA TYR A 228 -25.05 8.09 5.72
C TYR A 228 -24.24 9.41 5.75
N GLU A 229 -24.85 10.53 5.32
CA GLU A 229 -24.13 11.81 5.18
C GLU A 229 -23.50 12.29 6.51
N ILE A 230 -24.22 12.15 7.63
CA ILE A 230 -23.72 12.54 8.96
C ILE A 230 -22.54 11.64 9.36
N GLN A 231 -22.62 10.34 9.07
CA GLN A 231 -21.55 9.38 9.36
C GLN A 231 -20.31 9.67 8.52
N LYS A 232 -20.49 9.88 7.23
CA LYS A 232 -19.42 10.27 6.30
C LYS A 232 -18.76 11.55 6.74
N GLN A 233 -19.52 12.59 7.06
CA GLN A 233 -18.99 13.88 7.50
C GLN A 233 -18.13 13.73 8.76
N LYS A 234 -18.58 13.01 9.79
CA LYS A 234 -17.80 12.76 11.02
C LYS A 234 -16.50 12.02 10.74
N LEU A 235 -16.53 11.06 9.83
CA LEU A 235 -15.35 10.29 9.45
C LEU A 235 -14.35 11.17 8.69
N VAL A 236 -14.84 11.98 7.75
CA VAL A 236 -14.05 12.95 6.98
C VAL A 236 -13.39 13.96 7.90
N GLU A 237 -14.16 14.67 8.74
CA GLU A 237 -13.64 15.71 9.65
C GLU A 237 -12.48 15.19 10.52
N ASN A 238 -12.62 13.98 11.09
CA ASN A 238 -11.57 13.38 11.90
C ASN A 238 -10.34 13.00 11.07
N THR A 239 -10.57 12.50 9.84
CA THR A 239 -9.47 12.08 8.96
C THR A 239 -8.72 13.28 8.36
N GLU A 240 -9.42 14.34 7.98
CA GLU A 240 -8.80 15.61 7.54
C GLU A 240 -7.92 16.20 8.63
N ALA A 241 -8.46 16.30 9.86
CA ALA A 241 -7.66 16.75 10.99
C ALA A 241 -6.37 15.94 11.16
N PHE A 242 -6.46 14.62 11.01
CA PHE A 242 -5.31 13.73 11.11
C PHE A 242 -4.29 13.95 9.98
N VAL A 243 -4.74 14.01 8.73
CA VAL A 243 -3.87 14.17 7.56
C VAL A 243 -3.16 15.53 7.60
N GLU A 244 -3.85 16.59 8.01
CA GLU A 244 -3.30 17.94 8.18
C GLU A 244 -2.37 18.09 9.41
N GLY A 245 -2.18 17.04 10.19
CA GLY A 245 -1.33 17.06 11.38
C GLY A 245 -1.96 17.68 12.62
N ARG A 246 -3.27 17.92 12.57
CA ARG A 246 -4.06 18.35 13.74
C ARG A 246 -4.39 17.15 14.63
N LYS A 247 -4.75 17.41 15.88
CA LYS A 247 -5.18 16.35 16.81
C LYS A 247 -6.42 15.65 16.30
N ALA A 248 -6.38 14.33 16.24
CA ALA A 248 -7.48 13.47 15.81
C ALA A 248 -7.58 12.21 16.70
N ASN A 249 -8.67 11.50 16.60
CA ASN A 249 -8.99 10.38 17.46
C ASN A 249 -9.00 9.05 16.71
N ASN A 250 -8.83 7.95 17.45
CA ASN A 250 -9.17 6.62 16.95
C ASN A 250 -10.67 6.55 16.68
N VAL A 251 -11.07 5.79 15.66
CA VAL A 251 -12.45 5.71 15.17
C VAL A 251 -13.01 4.30 15.26
N LEU A 252 -14.18 4.16 15.80
CA LEU A 252 -14.96 2.93 15.78
C LEU A 252 -16.26 3.15 14.98
N LEU A 253 -16.40 2.46 13.85
CA LEU A 253 -17.65 2.35 13.11
C LEU A 253 -18.39 1.10 13.58
N PHE A 254 -19.54 1.25 14.20
CA PHE A 254 -20.32 0.11 14.68
C PHE A 254 -21.75 0.14 14.13
N GLY A 255 -22.44 -0.99 14.20
CA GLY A 255 -23.82 -1.12 13.76
C GLY A 255 -24.09 -2.30 12.84
N ASP A 256 -25.21 -2.27 12.12
CA ASP A 256 -25.69 -3.42 11.36
C ASP A 256 -24.75 -3.88 10.24
N SER A 257 -24.81 -5.18 9.93
CA SER A 257 -24.03 -5.74 8.83
C SER A 257 -24.52 -5.21 7.49
N GLY A 258 -23.58 -5.01 6.53
CA GLY A 258 -23.90 -4.60 5.17
C GLY A 258 -24.27 -3.11 5.00
N THR A 259 -23.99 -2.26 6.01
CA THR A 259 -24.31 -0.82 5.99
C THR A 259 -23.18 0.07 5.45
N GLY A 260 -22.07 -0.51 4.95
CA GLY A 260 -20.98 0.26 4.32
C GLY A 260 -19.87 0.71 5.27
N LYS A 261 -19.79 0.21 6.53
CA LYS A 261 -18.72 0.56 7.49
C LYS A 261 -17.31 0.38 6.92
N SER A 262 -16.98 -0.84 6.50
CA SER A 262 -15.65 -1.16 5.93
C SER A 262 -15.39 -0.43 4.62
N THR A 263 -16.44 -0.24 3.81
CA THR A 263 -16.40 0.52 2.56
C THR A 263 -16.07 1.99 2.81
N SER A 264 -16.62 2.61 3.86
CA SER A 264 -16.33 4.01 4.24
C SER A 264 -14.85 4.20 4.60
N ILE A 265 -14.24 3.25 5.33
CA ILE A 265 -12.81 3.35 5.67
C ILE A 265 -11.94 3.18 4.43
N LYS A 266 -12.26 2.24 3.53
CA LYS A 266 -11.55 2.08 2.26
C LYS A 266 -11.66 3.32 1.38
N ALA A 267 -12.85 3.93 1.31
CA ALA A 267 -13.08 5.15 0.55
C ALA A 267 -12.23 6.32 1.07
N ILE A 268 -12.18 6.53 2.38
CA ILE A 268 -11.32 7.55 3.01
C ILE A 268 -9.85 7.36 2.63
N VAL A 269 -9.34 6.12 2.64
CA VAL A 269 -7.96 5.87 2.27
C VAL A 269 -7.69 6.21 0.80
N ASN A 270 -8.63 5.91 -0.10
CA ASN A 270 -8.51 6.27 -1.50
C ASN A 270 -8.49 7.78 -1.72
N GLU A 271 -9.32 8.53 -0.97
CA GLU A 271 -9.50 9.96 -1.10
C GLU A 271 -8.31 10.76 -0.56
N TYR A 272 -7.72 10.32 0.55
CA TYR A 272 -6.62 11.02 1.22
C TYR A 272 -5.22 10.42 0.95
N TYR A 273 -5.12 9.44 0.05
CA TYR A 273 -3.83 8.82 -0.29
C TYR A 273 -2.79 9.81 -0.78
N ASP A 274 -3.17 10.71 -1.69
CA ASP A 274 -2.25 11.70 -2.27
C ASP A 274 -1.83 12.77 -1.25
N GLN A 275 -2.56 12.88 -0.15
CA GLN A 275 -2.21 13.71 1.01
C GLN A 275 -1.38 12.95 2.07
N GLY A 276 -0.89 11.77 1.74
CA GLY A 276 0.01 10.99 2.58
C GLY A 276 -0.66 9.95 3.50
N LEU A 277 -1.98 9.70 3.35
CA LEU A 277 -2.66 8.68 4.14
C LEU A 277 -2.32 7.27 3.62
N ARG A 278 -2.05 6.36 4.56
CA ARG A 278 -1.78 4.93 4.31
C ARG A 278 -2.60 4.06 5.24
N MET A 279 -2.93 2.85 4.80
CA MET A 279 -3.67 1.89 5.63
C MET A 279 -2.86 0.61 5.84
N ILE A 280 -2.87 0.10 7.07
CA ILE A 280 -2.33 -1.21 7.42
C ILE A 280 -3.48 -2.04 7.97
N GLU A 281 -3.89 -3.06 7.22
CA GLU A 281 -4.92 -4.00 7.65
C GLU A 281 -4.30 -5.04 8.59
N ILE A 282 -4.83 -5.14 9.81
CA ILE A 282 -4.37 -6.06 10.86
C ILE A 282 -5.53 -6.96 11.25
N TYR A 283 -5.30 -8.27 11.17
CA TYR A 283 -6.26 -9.27 11.65
C TYR A 283 -6.10 -9.52 13.13
N LYS A 284 -7.17 -9.96 13.79
CA LYS A 284 -7.22 -10.19 15.23
C LYS A 284 -6.07 -11.04 15.77
N HIS A 285 -5.72 -12.14 15.11
CA HIS A 285 -4.61 -13.01 15.51
C HIS A 285 -3.22 -12.36 15.44
N GLN A 286 -3.11 -11.20 14.76
CA GLN A 286 -1.87 -10.43 14.59
C GLN A 286 -1.74 -9.29 15.62
N PHE A 287 -2.65 -9.15 16.58
CA PHE A 287 -2.60 -8.05 17.55
C PHE A 287 -1.36 -8.08 18.45
N LYS A 288 -0.76 -9.26 18.65
CA LYS A 288 0.54 -9.41 19.33
C LYS A 288 1.66 -8.62 18.66
N ASP A 289 1.55 -8.40 17.34
CA ASP A 289 2.57 -7.73 16.52
C ASP A 289 2.36 -6.22 16.38
N LEU A 290 1.29 -5.65 16.95
CA LEU A 290 0.97 -4.22 16.85
C LEU A 290 2.11 -3.31 17.28
N SER A 291 2.84 -3.65 18.34
CA SER A 291 4.00 -2.87 18.81
C SER A 291 5.12 -2.86 17.76
N ASN A 292 5.37 -3.98 17.08
CA ASN A 292 6.37 -4.08 16.01
C ASN A 292 5.93 -3.28 14.77
N VAL A 293 4.65 -3.32 14.43
CA VAL A 293 4.07 -2.50 13.35
C VAL A 293 4.32 -1.03 13.64
N ILE A 294 3.92 -0.57 14.83
CA ILE A 294 4.08 0.83 15.25
C ILE A 294 5.55 1.26 15.23
N ALA A 295 6.46 0.43 15.75
CA ALA A 295 7.88 0.73 15.78
C ALA A 295 8.47 1.00 14.38
N GLN A 296 8.02 0.28 13.35
CA GLN A 296 8.50 0.44 11.97
C GLN A 296 7.92 1.66 11.26
N ILE A 297 6.69 2.12 11.63
CA ILE A 297 6.02 3.22 10.91
C ILE A 297 6.01 4.55 11.66
N LYS A 298 6.28 4.58 12.98
CA LYS A 298 6.19 5.78 13.81
C LYS A 298 7.09 6.93 13.34
N ASN A 299 8.19 6.63 12.65
CA ASN A 299 9.15 7.63 12.19
C ASN A 299 9.01 7.99 10.70
N ARG A 300 8.01 7.42 10.01
CA ARG A 300 7.76 7.71 8.59
C ARG A 300 6.99 9.02 8.42
N ASN A 301 7.08 9.62 7.26
CA ASN A 301 6.42 10.90 6.96
C ASN A 301 4.95 10.76 6.56
N TYR A 302 4.40 9.55 6.59
CA TYR A 302 3.01 9.27 6.26
C TYR A 302 2.12 9.28 7.49
N ARG A 303 0.82 9.47 7.26
CA ARG A 303 -0.25 9.23 8.23
C ARG A 303 -0.77 7.82 8.05
N PHE A 304 -0.75 7.01 9.10
CA PHE A 304 -1.15 5.61 9.05
C PHE A 304 -2.45 5.36 9.79
N ILE A 305 -3.39 4.73 9.10
CA ILE A 305 -4.56 4.11 9.72
C ILE A 305 -4.24 2.62 9.89
N ILE A 306 -4.17 2.14 11.15
CA ILE A 306 -4.22 0.72 11.46
C ILE A 306 -5.68 0.31 11.43
N TYR A 307 -6.04 -0.49 10.45
CA TYR A 307 -7.41 -0.90 10.17
C TYR A 307 -7.70 -2.30 10.70
N MET A 308 -8.80 -2.42 11.46
CA MET A 308 -9.28 -3.67 12.04
C MET A 308 -10.73 -3.89 11.63
N ASP A 309 -10.98 -4.89 10.76
CA ASP A 309 -12.33 -5.19 10.29
C ASP A 309 -13.02 -6.19 11.19
N ASP A 310 -14.33 -6.00 11.39
CA ASP A 310 -15.24 -6.85 12.19
C ASP A 310 -14.72 -7.16 13.61
N LEU A 311 -14.25 -6.12 14.30
CA LEU A 311 -13.65 -6.23 15.62
C LEU A 311 -14.70 -6.69 16.64
N SER A 312 -14.47 -7.86 17.22
CA SER A 312 -15.26 -8.41 18.31
C SER A 312 -14.42 -9.39 19.14
N PHE A 313 -14.67 -9.46 20.45
CA PHE A 313 -13.96 -10.33 21.36
C PHE A 313 -14.94 -11.21 22.14
N GLU A 314 -14.58 -12.46 22.35
CA GLU A 314 -15.20 -13.30 23.36
C GLU A 314 -14.56 -12.96 24.73
N GLU A 315 -15.23 -13.32 25.80
CA GLU A 315 -14.86 -12.91 27.18
C GLU A 315 -13.46 -13.39 27.62
N PHE A 316 -13.03 -14.54 27.11
CA PHE A 316 -11.76 -15.20 27.46
C PHE A 316 -10.60 -14.94 26.51
N GLU A 317 -10.81 -14.17 25.45
CA GLU A 317 -9.76 -13.86 24.48
C GLU A 317 -8.79 -12.83 25.06
N ILE A 318 -7.49 -13.08 24.87
CA ILE A 318 -6.42 -12.20 25.38
C ILE A 318 -6.05 -11.09 24.41
N GLU A 319 -6.48 -11.20 23.16
CA GLU A 319 -6.12 -10.27 22.06
C GLU A 319 -6.57 -8.84 22.34
N TYR A 320 -7.68 -8.65 23.07
CA TYR A 320 -8.13 -7.32 23.47
C TYR A 320 -7.13 -6.60 24.38
N LYS A 321 -6.33 -7.35 25.18
CA LYS A 321 -5.32 -6.76 26.05
C LYS A 321 -4.17 -6.13 25.26
N PHE A 322 -3.76 -6.76 24.15
CA PHE A 322 -2.76 -6.16 23.24
C PHE A 322 -3.28 -4.87 22.62
N LEU A 323 -4.53 -4.88 22.13
CA LEU A 323 -5.14 -3.68 21.58
C LEU A 323 -5.29 -2.58 22.64
N LYS A 324 -5.75 -2.92 23.83
CA LYS A 324 -5.88 -1.99 24.96
C LYS A 324 -4.53 -1.33 25.27
N ALA A 325 -3.46 -2.11 25.42
CA ALA A 325 -2.13 -1.61 25.72
C ALA A 325 -1.62 -0.63 24.64
N VAL A 326 -1.89 -0.92 23.37
CA VAL A 326 -1.49 -0.06 22.26
C VAL A 326 -2.30 1.25 22.21
N ILE A 327 -3.63 1.18 22.44
CA ILE A 327 -4.49 2.37 22.42
C ILE A 327 -4.22 3.29 23.62
N GLU A 328 -3.92 2.73 24.81
CA GLU A 328 -3.61 3.50 26.01
C GLU A 328 -2.26 4.20 25.92
N GLY A 329 -1.34 3.66 25.11
CA GLY A 329 0.07 4.02 25.14
C GLY A 329 0.72 3.51 26.42
N GLY A 330 1.89 2.89 26.29
CA GLY A 330 2.70 2.53 27.45
C GLY A 330 3.53 3.73 27.93
N VAL A 331 4.80 3.49 28.28
CA VAL A 331 5.75 4.54 28.66
C VAL A 331 6.11 5.45 27.48
N GLU A 332 6.01 4.94 26.23
CA GLU A 332 6.20 5.74 25.02
C GLU A 332 4.95 6.56 24.70
N THR A 333 5.13 7.82 24.32
CA THR A 333 4.04 8.66 23.81
C THR A 333 3.47 8.05 22.54
N LYS A 334 2.13 8.04 22.41
CA LYS A 334 1.46 7.59 21.20
C LYS A 334 1.98 8.37 19.98
N PRO A 335 2.44 7.70 18.91
CA PRO A 335 2.90 8.40 17.72
C PRO A 335 1.76 9.24 17.10
N GLU A 336 2.06 10.51 16.78
CA GLU A 336 1.08 11.44 16.21
C GLU A 336 0.68 11.09 14.76
N ASN A 337 1.45 10.23 14.11
CA ASN A 337 1.20 9.80 12.73
C ASN A 337 0.43 8.48 12.62
N ILE A 338 -0.15 7.96 13.71
CA ILE A 338 -0.84 6.67 13.72
C ILE A 338 -2.20 6.81 14.41
N LEU A 339 -3.27 6.38 13.71
CA LEU A 339 -4.60 6.19 14.29
C LEU A 339 -5.09 4.75 14.06
N ILE A 340 -5.98 4.30 14.92
CA ILE A 340 -6.67 3.02 14.81
C ILE A 340 -8.09 3.28 14.36
N TYR A 341 -8.49 2.67 13.22
CA TYR A 341 -9.85 2.65 12.73
C TYR A 341 -10.37 1.22 12.76
N ALA A 342 -11.50 1.01 13.42
CA ALA A 342 -12.08 -0.32 13.54
C ALA A 342 -13.54 -0.32 13.07
N THR A 343 -13.99 -1.46 12.54
CA THR A 343 -15.41 -1.72 12.33
C THR A 343 -15.89 -2.79 13.29
N SER A 344 -17.16 -2.76 13.67
CA SER A 344 -17.79 -3.81 14.44
C SER A 344 -19.27 -3.95 14.09
N ASN A 345 -19.78 -5.17 14.15
CA ASN A 345 -21.22 -5.43 14.06
C ASN A 345 -21.92 -5.29 15.43
N ARG A 346 -21.17 -4.90 16.45
CA ARG A 346 -21.66 -4.73 17.84
C ARG A 346 -21.24 -3.36 18.38
N ARG A 347 -22.09 -2.76 19.20
CA ARG A 347 -21.76 -1.52 19.92
C ARG A 347 -20.70 -1.78 21.00
N HIS A 348 -20.82 -2.90 21.69
CA HIS A 348 -19.88 -3.36 22.71
C HIS A 348 -18.97 -4.42 22.08
N LEU A 349 -17.66 -4.16 22.06
CA LEU A 349 -16.68 -5.00 21.37
C LEU A 349 -16.49 -6.37 22.02
N ILE A 350 -16.76 -6.48 23.32
CA ILE A 350 -16.68 -7.74 24.07
C ILE A 350 -18.11 -8.29 24.27
N LYS A 351 -18.30 -9.57 24.00
CA LYS A 351 -19.60 -10.25 24.07
C LYS A 351 -20.10 -10.30 25.52
N GLU A 352 -21.34 -9.87 25.72
CA GLU A 352 -22.05 -10.03 26.96
C GLU A 352 -22.64 -11.44 27.01
N THR A 353 -22.45 -12.17 28.13
CA THR A 353 -23.08 -13.46 28.36
C THR A 353 -24.45 -13.31 29.06
N TRP A 354 -25.30 -14.33 28.94
CA TRP A 354 -26.61 -14.34 29.62
C TRP A 354 -26.45 -14.23 31.17
N ASN A 355 -25.34 -14.73 31.73
CA ASN A 355 -25.03 -14.60 33.15
C ASN A 355 -24.79 -13.14 33.56
N ASP A 356 -24.23 -12.30 32.68
CA ASP A 356 -24.04 -10.87 32.95
C ASP A 356 -25.38 -10.14 33.14
N ARG A 357 -26.48 -10.64 32.55
CA ARG A 357 -27.84 -10.10 32.70
C ARG A 357 -28.57 -10.62 33.94
N SER A 358 -28.36 -11.90 34.26
CA SER A 358 -29.00 -12.51 35.44
C SER A 358 -28.40 -12.07 36.76
N ASP A 359 -27.11 -11.75 36.75
CA ASP A 359 -26.40 -11.19 37.88
C ASP A 359 -26.78 -9.73 38.17
N VAL A 360 -27.46 -9.01 37.24
CA VAL A 360 -28.02 -7.65 37.47
C VAL A 360 -29.10 -7.67 38.55
N GLU A 361 -29.78 -8.79 38.74
CA GLU A 361 -30.88 -8.89 39.74
C GLU A 361 -30.48 -9.43 41.11
N ASN A 362 -29.31 -10.10 41.25
CA ASN A 362 -29.08 -10.95 42.42
C ASN A 362 -27.83 -10.72 43.28
N SER A 363 -26.97 -9.71 43.10
CA SER A 363 -25.80 -9.54 43.97
C SER A 363 -25.41 -8.12 44.30
N ASN A 364 -25.13 -7.89 45.56
CA ASN A 364 -24.54 -6.69 46.12
C ASN A 364 -23.26 -6.26 45.42
N GLY A 365 -23.36 -5.30 44.66
CA GLY A 365 -22.62 -4.14 44.18
C GLY A 365 -21.13 -4.18 43.89
N MET A 366 -20.30 -5.14 44.27
CA MET A 366 -18.84 -4.91 44.28
C MET A 366 -18.01 -5.68 43.23
N HIS A 367 -18.44 -6.83 42.76
CA HIS A 367 -17.68 -7.61 41.75
C HIS A 367 -18.11 -7.37 40.28
N ARG A 368 -19.15 -6.61 40.13
CA ARG A 368 -19.80 -6.36 38.85
C ARG A 368 -19.25 -5.17 38.10
N SER A 369 -18.70 -4.24 38.83
CA SER A 369 -18.12 -2.99 38.35
C SER A 369 -16.92 -3.24 37.47
N ASP A 370 -16.00 -4.13 37.84
CA ASP A 370 -14.68 -4.25 37.21
C ASP A 370 -14.73 -4.87 35.81
N THR A 371 -15.48 -5.95 35.61
CA THR A 371 -15.56 -6.61 34.29
C THR A 371 -16.39 -5.81 33.29
N MET A 372 -17.46 -5.18 33.72
CA MET A 372 -18.24 -4.30 32.85
C MET A 372 -17.54 -3.00 32.55
N GLU A 373 -16.83 -2.40 33.50
CA GLU A 373 -15.96 -1.25 33.26
C GLU A 373 -14.80 -1.59 32.31
N GLU A 374 -14.24 -2.78 32.44
CA GLU A 374 -13.19 -3.23 31.52
C GLU A 374 -13.70 -3.45 30.10
N LYS A 375 -14.91 -4.00 29.92
CA LYS A 375 -15.60 -4.17 28.64
C LYS A 375 -15.95 -2.83 27.98
N LEU A 376 -16.45 -1.87 28.74
CA LEU A 376 -16.76 -0.51 28.27
C LEU A 376 -15.49 0.32 28.02
N SER A 377 -14.45 0.07 28.80
CA SER A 377 -13.19 0.78 28.76
C SER A 377 -12.53 0.76 27.38
N LEU A 378 -12.59 -0.36 26.63
CA LEU A 378 -12.03 -0.44 25.28
C LEU A 378 -12.78 0.44 24.27
N VAL A 379 -14.12 0.47 24.32
CA VAL A 379 -14.93 1.32 23.42
C VAL A 379 -14.69 2.80 23.71
N ASN A 380 -14.60 3.18 24.98
CA ASN A 380 -14.38 4.56 25.41
C ASN A 380 -13.01 5.13 24.97
N ARG A 381 -12.08 4.25 24.56
CA ARG A 381 -10.78 4.67 24.00
C ARG A 381 -10.80 5.04 22.52
N PHE A 382 -11.90 4.73 21.85
CA PHE A 382 -12.17 5.29 20.53
C PHE A 382 -12.84 6.65 20.74
N GLY A 383 -12.08 7.72 20.57
CA GLY A 383 -12.60 9.09 20.80
C GLY A 383 -13.71 9.49 19.83
N VAL A 384 -13.84 8.80 18.68
CA VAL A 384 -14.93 8.97 17.71
C VAL A 384 -15.62 7.63 17.51
N THR A 385 -16.92 7.58 17.81
CA THR A 385 -17.77 6.42 17.55
C THR A 385 -18.90 6.80 16.59
N ILE A 386 -19.07 6.02 15.53
CA ILE A 386 -20.03 6.31 14.46
C ILE A 386 -20.96 5.12 14.27
N ASN A 387 -22.27 5.35 14.44
CA ASN A 387 -23.28 4.30 14.29
C ASN A 387 -23.80 4.23 12.86
N TYR A 388 -23.76 3.03 12.28
CA TYR A 388 -24.32 2.67 10.97
C TYR A 388 -25.52 1.74 11.16
N SER A 389 -26.69 2.30 11.34
CA SER A 389 -27.95 1.55 11.42
C SER A 389 -28.41 1.07 10.04
N LYS A 390 -29.22 0.03 9.99
CA LYS A 390 -29.89 -0.39 8.75
C LYS A 390 -30.62 0.77 8.13
N PRO A 391 -30.60 0.93 6.80
CA PRO A 391 -31.38 1.92 6.12
C PRO A 391 -32.89 1.63 6.31
N SER A 392 -33.69 2.67 6.31
CA SER A 392 -35.14 2.55 6.14
C SER A 392 -35.46 2.00 4.74
N GLN A 393 -36.70 1.54 4.53
CA GLN A 393 -37.13 1.07 3.19
C GLN A 393 -36.98 2.14 2.12
N LYS A 394 -37.25 3.40 2.48
CA LYS A 394 -37.09 4.55 1.57
C LYS A 394 -35.62 4.72 1.15
N GLU A 395 -34.73 4.77 2.13
CA GLU A 395 -33.27 4.87 1.89
C GLU A 395 -32.73 3.67 1.10
N TYR A 396 -33.26 2.47 1.35
CA TYR A 396 -32.91 1.29 0.59
C TYR A 396 -33.24 1.43 -0.91
N PHE A 397 -34.43 1.96 -1.24
CA PHE A 397 -34.77 2.24 -2.63
C PHE A 397 -33.89 3.32 -3.24
N GLU A 398 -33.55 4.37 -2.50
CA GLU A 398 -32.61 5.40 -2.95
C GLU A 398 -31.24 4.78 -3.28
N ILE A 399 -30.75 3.85 -2.44
CA ILE A 399 -29.51 3.08 -2.70
C ILE A 399 -29.65 2.24 -3.98
N VAL A 400 -30.76 1.49 -4.13
CA VAL A 400 -31.01 0.66 -5.31
C VAL A 400 -31.06 1.50 -6.59
N PHE A 401 -31.75 2.64 -6.58
CA PHE A 401 -31.87 3.53 -7.75
C PHE A 401 -30.52 4.10 -8.16
N GLU A 402 -29.74 4.56 -7.20
CA GLU A 402 -28.44 5.14 -7.50
C GLU A 402 -27.47 4.08 -8.04
N LEU A 403 -27.47 2.88 -7.46
CA LEU A 403 -26.69 1.76 -7.96
C LEU A 403 -27.12 1.31 -9.35
N ALA A 404 -28.45 1.24 -9.62
CA ALA A 404 -29.01 0.91 -10.93
C ALA A 404 -28.63 1.95 -11.99
N ARG A 405 -28.69 3.25 -11.64
CA ARG A 405 -28.28 4.35 -12.50
C ARG A 405 -26.80 4.26 -12.87
N LYS A 406 -25.92 4.00 -11.89
CA LYS A 406 -24.48 3.84 -12.11
C LYS A 406 -24.17 2.60 -12.98
N ALA A 407 -24.93 1.52 -12.81
CA ALA A 407 -24.80 0.29 -13.58
C ALA A 407 -25.45 0.34 -14.97
N GLY A 408 -26.16 1.43 -15.31
CA GLY A 408 -26.86 1.57 -16.59
C GLY A 408 -28.07 0.62 -16.76
N ILE A 409 -28.68 0.17 -15.66
CA ILE A 409 -29.86 -0.69 -15.67
C ILE A 409 -31.05 0.07 -16.25
N LYS A 410 -31.64 -0.45 -17.31
CA LYS A 410 -32.82 0.12 -17.99
C LYS A 410 -34.10 -0.58 -17.51
N MET A 411 -34.52 -0.27 -16.30
CA MET A 411 -35.74 -0.78 -15.68
C MET A 411 -36.54 0.39 -15.11
N GLY A 412 -37.86 0.37 -15.19
CA GLY A 412 -38.71 1.42 -14.62
C GLY A 412 -38.63 1.44 -13.09
N GLU A 413 -38.75 2.63 -12.46
CA GLU A 413 -38.61 2.76 -11.00
C GLU A 413 -39.59 1.88 -10.21
N ASP A 414 -40.85 1.75 -10.64
CA ASP A 414 -41.84 0.94 -9.94
C ASP A 414 -41.53 -0.56 -10.06
N GLU A 415 -41.05 -1.01 -11.21
CA GLU A 415 -40.60 -2.37 -11.44
C GLU A 415 -39.35 -2.66 -10.62
N LEU A 416 -38.40 -1.74 -10.61
CA LEU A 416 -37.16 -1.85 -9.84
C LEU A 416 -37.44 -1.96 -8.33
N LYS A 417 -38.38 -1.15 -7.79
CA LYS A 417 -38.86 -1.25 -6.41
C LYS A 417 -39.45 -2.62 -6.10
N LEU A 418 -40.33 -3.12 -7.00
CA LEU A 418 -40.99 -4.39 -6.81
C LEU A 418 -40.00 -5.54 -6.74
N GLU A 419 -39.07 -5.58 -7.69
CA GLU A 419 -38.04 -6.63 -7.76
C GLU A 419 -37.03 -6.52 -6.61
N ALA A 420 -36.63 -5.28 -6.22
CA ALA A 420 -35.78 -5.06 -5.06
C ALA A 420 -36.42 -5.54 -3.75
N ASN A 421 -37.73 -5.34 -3.57
CA ASN A 421 -38.48 -5.89 -2.43
C ASN A 421 -38.48 -7.41 -2.40
N LYS A 422 -38.77 -8.04 -3.55
CA LYS A 422 -38.73 -9.52 -3.64
C LYS A 422 -37.34 -10.05 -3.31
N TRP A 423 -36.30 -9.37 -3.79
CA TRP A 423 -34.92 -9.74 -3.54
C TRP A 423 -34.56 -9.66 -2.05
N GLU A 424 -34.85 -8.54 -1.40
CA GLU A 424 -34.48 -8.31 0.00
C GLU A 424 -35.15 -9.31 0.96
N LEU A 425 -36.42 -9.67 0.70
CA LEU A 425 -37.15 -10.66 1.50
C LEU A 425 -36.51 -12.06 1.46
N SER A 426 -35.87 -12.40 0.35
CA SER A 426 -35.20 -13.71 0.16
C SER A 426 -33.71 -13.69 0.49
N HIS A 427 -33.07 -12.52 0.66
CA HIS A 427 -31.62 -12.37 0.79
C HIS A 427 -31.14 -11.64 2.06
N GLY A 428 -31.85 -11.79 3.15
CA GLY A 428 -31.40 -11.33 4.48
C GLY A 428 -31.78 -9.90 4.86
N GLY A 429 -32.74 -9.32 4.14
CA GLY A 429 -33.35 -8.03 4.50
C GLY A 429 -32.60 -6.81 3.94
N ILE A 430 -33.11 -5.65 4.34
CA ILE A 430 -32.66 -4.34 3.86
C ILE A 430 -31.22 -4.03 4.27
N SER A 431 -30.32 -3.84 3.31
CA SER A 431 -28.96 -3.35 3.52
C SER A 431 -28.33 -2.85 2.20
N GLY A 432 -27.24 -2.06 2.28
CA GLY A 432 -26.46 -1.69 1.10
C GLY A 432 -25.85 -2.89 0.37
N ARG A 433 -25.45 -3.94 1.11
CA ARG A 433 -24.97 -5.20 0.55
C ARG A 433 -26.04 -5.91 -0.26
N THR A 434 -27.25 -6.00 0.26
CA THR A 434 -28.40 -6.63 -0.44
C THR A 434 -28.76 -5.87 -1.70
N ALA A 435 -28.73 -4.52 -1.65
CA ALA A 435 -28.93 -3.67 -2.83
C ALA A 435 -27.86 -3.93 -3.90
N GLN A 436 -26.58 -3.97 -3.53
CA GLN A 436 -25.50 -4.27 -4.48
C GLN A 436 -25.60 -5.66 -5.10
N GLN A 437 -25.94 -6.66 -4.30
CA GLN A 437 -26.17 -8.02 -4.79
C GLN A 437 -27.33 -8.10 -5.78
N PHE A 438 -28.41 -7.37 -5.53
CA PHE A 438 -29.54 -7.24 -6.44
C PHE A 438 -29.13 -6.64 -7.79
N ILE A 439 -28.39 -5.52 -7.76
CA ILE A 439 -27.91 -4.88 -9.00
C ILE A 439 -26.94 -5.80 -9.77
N ASN A 440 -26.02 -6.48 -9.07
CA ASN A 440 -25.13 -7.44 -9.70
C ASN A 440 -25.90 -8.59 -10.38
N HIS A 441 -27.01 -9.06 -9.76
CA HIS A 441 -27.89 -10.05 -10.34
C HIS A 441 -28.55 -9.53 -11.64
N LEU A 442 -29.08 -8.31 -11.62
CA LEU A 442 -29.67 -7.69 -12.80
C LEU A 442 -28.66 -7.52 -13.94
N MET A 443 -27.42 -7.09 -13.61
CA MET A 443 -26.36 -6.97 -14.61
C MET A 443 -26.02 -8.32 -15.25
N GLY A 444 -26.04 -9.40 -14.47
CA GLY A 444 -25.81 -10.77 -14.96
C GLY A 444 -26.93 -11.29 -15.87
N LEU A 445 -28.13 -10.73 -15.77
CA LEU A 445 -29.27 -11.09 -16.66
C LEU A 445 -29.29 -10.27 -17.96
N GLN A 446 -28.58 -9.14 -18.02
CA GLN A 446 -28.52 -8.25 -19.19
C GLN A 446 -27.33 -8.56 -20.12
N ALA A 447 -26.48 -9.56 -19.79
CA ALA A 447 -25.28 -9.94 -20.54
C ALA A 447 -25.61 -10.94 -21.71
#